data_7d21911b3ad6c2c2f830134b599c299d
#
_entry.id   7d21911b3ad6c2c2f830134b599c299d
#
_cell.length_a   1.000
_cell.length_b   1.000
_cell.length_c   1.000
_cell.angle_alpha   90.00
_cell.angle_beta   90.00
_cell.angle_gamma   90.00
#
_symmetry.space_group_name_H-M   'P 1'
#
loop_
_entity.id
_entity.type
_entity.pdbx_description
1 polymer ?
#
loop_
_entity_poly.entity_id
_entity_poly.type
_entity_poly.pdbx_seq_one_letter_code
_entity_poly.pdbx_strand_id
1 'polypeptide(L)'
;MRKNKKNVTSSEQQCLFVGDSLKQARQSKKMEVEDVAQQLYINPSIITHLEEENFDQIGAEVFIKGHLKNYAQFLDLPVEKILATLSESTEVKGQEVSKQKITDHLVALKIIAYASVLLFLATIVGMYISHN
;
A
#
# COMPACT_ATOMS: atom_id res chain seq x y z
N MET A 1 -6.85 -53.68 -8.24
CA MET A 1 -5.74 -52.78 -8.46
C MET A 1 -6.23 -51.53 -9.19
N ARG A 2 -6.50 -50.49 -8.51
CA ARG A 2 -6.83 -49.16 -9.12
C ARG A 2 -5.94 -48.12 -8.50
N LYS A 3 -4.97 -47.65 -9.28
CA LYS A 3 -4.14 -46.47 -8.97
C LYS A 3 -5.01 -45.25 -9.12
N ASN A 4 -5.46 -44.67 -8.01
CA ASN A 4 -6.09 -43.37 -8.02
C ASN A 4 -5.00 -42.29 -7.91
N LYS A 5 -4.56 -41.84 -9.07
CA LYS A 5 -3.67 -40.71 -9.21
C LYS A 5 -4.55 -39.47 -9.05
N LYS A 6 -4.68 -38.97 -7.82
CA LYS A 6 -5.28 -37.66 -7.58
C LYS A 6 -4.39 -36.60 -8.23
N ASN A 7 -4.81 -36.13 -9.39
CA ASN A 7 -4.36 -34.86 -9.94
C ASN A 7 -4.84 -33.80 -8.93
N VAL A 8 -3.94 -33.36 -8.07
CA VAL A 8 -4.13 -32.14 -7.32
C VAL A 8 -4.01 -31.01 -8.34
N THR A 9 -5.15 -30.49 -8.68
CA THR A 9 -5.32 -29.39 -9.63
C THR A 9 -4.59 -28.17 -9.10
N SER A 10 -3.73 -27.61 -9.92
CA SER A 10 -2.84 -26.46 -9.68
C SER A 10 -3.54 -25.14 -9.29
N SER A 11 -4.84 -25.16 -8.99
CA SER A 11 -5.64 -24.00 -8.66
C SER A 11 -5.90 -23.78 -7.17
N GLU A 12 -5.57 -24.74 -6.31
CA GLU A 12 -5.76 -24.65 -4.86
C GLU A 12 -4.51 -24.20 -4.09
N GLN A 13 -3.40 -23.97 -4.77
CA GLN A 13 -2.11 -23.64 -4.18
C GLN A 13 -1.77 -22.14 -4.30
N GLN A 14 -2.74 -21.30 -4.57
CA GLN A 14 -2.52 -19.89 -4.88
C GLN A 14 -2.83 -18.92 -3.74
N CYS A 15 -3.05 -19.43 -2.53
CA CYS A 15 -3.00 -18.62 -1.31
C CYS A 15 -1.66 -18.83 -0.59
N LEU A 16 -0.56 -18.84 -1.33
CA LEU A 16 0.73 -18.66 -0.66
C LEU A 16 0.75 -17.19 -0.21
N PHE A 17 0.89 -17.00 1.09
CA PHE A 17 1.22 -15.70 1.65
C PHE A 17 2.42 -15.12 0.91
N VAL A 18 2.40 -13.82 0.67
CA VAL A 18 3.48 -13.12 -0.05
C VAL A 18 4.83 -13.42 0.58
N GLY A 19 4.89 -13.39 1.93
CA GLY A 19 6.07 -13.68 2.70
C GLY A 19 6.65 -15.07 2.45
N ASP A 20 5.80 -16.09 2.43
CA ASP A 20 6.23 -17.47 2.15
C ASP A 20 6.82 -17.62 0.74
N SER A 21 6.24 -16.95 -0.25
CA SER A 21 6.74 -16.95 -1.63
C SER A 21 8.14 -16.35 -1.72
N LEU A 22 8.36 -15.21 -1.04
CA LEU A 22 9.67 -14.56 -0.97
C LEU A 22 10.70 -15.45 -0.28
N LYS A 23 10.35 -16.00 0.88
CA LYS A 23 11.22 -16.90 1.66
C LYS A 23 11.62 -18.15 0.88
N GLN A 24 10.67 -18.81 0.21
CA GLN A 24 10.95 -19.98 -0.61
C GLN A 24 11.88 -19.65 -1.79
N ALA A 25 11.65 -18.52 -2.46
CA ALA A 25 12.49 -18.07 -3.56
C ALA A 25 13.93 -17.78 -3.09
N ARG A 26 14.10 -17.10 -1.95
CA ARG A 26 15.41 -16.87 -1.34
C ARG A 26 16.12 -18.17 -1.01
N GLN A 27 15.43 -19.09 -0.33
CA GLN A 27 15.99 -20.39 0.06
C GLN A 27 16.35 -21.26 -1.16
N SER A 28 15.58 -21.18 -2.25
CA SER A 28 15.90 -21.89 -3.49
C SER A 28 17.19 -21.38 -4.13
N LYS A 29 17.51 -20.11 -3.94
CA LYS A 29 18.79 -19.48 -4.32
C LYS A 29 19.90 -19.74 -3.30
N LYS A 30 19.62 -20.46 -2.19
CA LYS A 30 20.55 -20.76 -1.09
C LYS A 30 21.18 -19.51 -0.47
N MET A 31 20.39 -18.45 -0.33
CA MET A 31 20.81 -17.19 0.26
C MET A 31 20.29 -17.05 1.68
N GLU A 32 21.12 -16.51 2.57
CA GLU A 32 20.69 -16.13 3.92
C GLU A 32 20.03 -14.73 3.89
N VAL A 33 19.33 -14.37 4.96
CA VAL A 33 18.67 -13.06 5.09
C VAL A 33 19.69 -11.92 4.98
N GLU A 34 20.85 -12.11 5.60
CA GLU A 34 21.96 -11.18 5.62
C GLU A 34 22.53 -10.93 4.23
N ASP A 35 22.66 -11.97 3.41
CA ASP A 35 23.16 -11.86 2.04
C ASP A 35 22.26 -10.98 1.19
N VAL A 36 20.95 -11.22 1.28
CA VAL A 36 19.94 -10.43 0.55
C VAL A 36 19.94 -8.99 1.04
N ALA A 37 19.95 -8.79 2.35
CA ALA A 37 19.94 -7.47 2.96
C ALA A 37 21.16 -6.64 2.53
N GLN A 38 22.33 -7.26 2.46
CA GLN A 38 23.56 -6.63 1.97
C GLN A 38 23.43 -6.27 0.48
N GLN A 39 22.91 -7.15 -0.36
CA GLN A 39 22.71 -6.91 -1.78
C GLN A 39 21.72 -5.78 -2.06
N LEU A 40 20.69 -5.68 -1.26
CA LEU A 40 19.64 -4.65 -1.39
C LEU A 40 19.94 -3.37 -0.61
N TYR A 41 21.05 -3.33 0.14
CA TYR A 41 21.43 -2.19 1.01
C TYR A 41 20.34 -1.80 2.03
N ILE A 42 19.71 -2.80 2.62
CA ILE A 42 18.67 -2.60 3.66
C ILE A 42 19.00 -3.39 4.92
N ASN A 43 18.30 -3.07 6.01
CA ASN A 43 18.48 -3.80 7.27
C ASN A 43 17.95 -5.24 7.13
N PRO A 44 18.66 -6.27 7.61
CA PRO A 44 18.19 -7.66 7.63
C PRO A 44 16.80 -7.84 8.26
N SER A 45 16.47 -7.06 9.29
CA SER A 45 15.15 -7.10 9.90
C SER A 45 14.01 -6.78 8.94
N ILE A 46 14.24 -5.93 7.93
CA ILE A 46 13.24 -5.63 6.89
C ILE A 46 12.92 -6.88 6.07
N ILE A 47 13.95 -7.66 5.67
CA ILE A 47 13.75 -8.93 4.96
C ILE A 47 12.92 -9.89 5.81
N THR A 48 13.27 -10.04 7.09
CA THR A 48 12.53 -10.89 8.03
C THR A 48 11.08 -10.45 8.16
N HIS A 49 10.83 -9.16 8.35
CA HIS A 49 9.45 -8.63 8.45
C HIS A 49 8.65 -8.80 7.16
N LEU A 50 9.28 -8.72 5.99
CA LEU A 50 8.61 -8.98 4.71
C LEU A 50 8.23 -10.46 4.57
N GLU A 51 9.11 -11.38 4.98
CA GLU A 51 8.87 -12.82 4.93
C GLU A 51 7.83 -13.30 5.97
N GLU A 52 7.74 -12.62 7.11
CA GLU A 52 6.77 -12.90 8.18
C GLU A 52 5.47 -12.09 8.05
N GLU A 53 5.37 -11.23 7.03
CA GLU A 53 4.25 -10.30 6.80
C GLU A 53 3.97 -9.36 7.99
N ASN A 54 5.00 -9.07 8.78
CA ASN A 54 4.98 -8.12 9.89
C ASN A 54 5.12 -6.69 9.39
N PHE A 55 4.22 -6.27 8.51
CA PHE A 55 4.30 -4.98 7.81
C PHE A 55 4.25 -3.77 8.74
N ASP A 56 3.58 -3.89 9.87
CA ASP A 56 3.51 -2.83 10.89
C ASP A 56 4.89 -2.44 11.44
N GLN A 57 5.88 -3.36 11.39
CA GLN A 57 7.25 -3.11 11.83
C GLN A 57 8.11 -2.42 10.76
N ILE A 58 7.64 -2.34 9.52
CA ILE A 58 8.36 -1.69 8.43
C ILE A 58 7.98 -0.21 8.32
N GLY A 59 6.73 0.12 8.69
CA GLY A 59 6.22 1.49 8.70
C GLY A 59 5.19 1.76 7.60
N ALA A 60 5.29 2.93 6.94
CA ALA A 60 4.26 3.33 5.98
C ALA A 60 4.18 2.41 4.76
N GLU A 61 2.97 2.21 4.24
CA GLU A 61 2.65 1.32 3.12
C GLU A 61 3.53 1.55 1.87
N VAL A 62 3.90 2.81 1.62
CA VAL A 62 4.78 3.17 0.49
C VAL A 62 6.16 2.52 0.61
N PHE A 63 6.69 2.40 1.84
CA PHE A 63 7.97 1.75 2.08
C PHE A 63 7.84 0.23 1.95
N ILE A 64 6.75 -0.35 2.46
CA ILE A 64 6.45 -1.78 2.32
C ILE A 64 6.40 -2.16 0.84
N LYS A 65 5.64 -1.42 0.03
CA LYS A 65 5.56 -1.63 -1.42
C LYS A 65 6.91 -1.48 -2.11
N GLY A 66 7.70 -0.49 -1.70
CA GLY A 66 9.05 -0.27 -2.22
C GLY A 66 9.99 -1.44 -1.93
N HIS A 67 10.03 -1.89 -0.68
CA HIS A 67 10.87 -3.02 -0.28
C HIS A 67 10.41 -4.33 -0.91
N LEU A 68 9.10 -4.62 -0.95
CA LEU A 68 8.54 -5.79 -1.62
C LEU A 68 8.90 -5.82 -3.10
N LYS A 69 8.75 -4.69 -3.79
CA LYS A 69 9.12 -4.57 -5.21
C LYS A 69 10.59 -4.92 -5.43
N ASN A 70 11.48 -4.30 -4.67
CA ASN A 70 12.92 -4.52 -4.81
C ASN A 70 13.30 -5.97 -4.49
N TYR A 71 12.72 -6.53 -3.43
CA TYR A 71 13.02 -7.90 -3.03
C TYR A 71 12.46 -8.92 -4.03
N ALA A 72 11.24 -8.75 -4.51
CA ALA A 72 10.65 -9.61 -5.54
C ALA A 72 11.45 -9.55 -6.85
N GLN A 73 11.88 -8.37 -7.28
CA GLN A 73 12.76 -8.21 -8.46
C GLN A 73 14.10 -8.93 -8.28
N PHE A 74 14.72 -8.81 -7.12
CA PHE A 74 15.98 -9.48 -6.82
C PHE A 74 15.85 -11.02 -6.85
N LEU A 75 14.70 -11.54 -6.45
CA LEU A 75 14.40 -12.96 -6.48
C LEU A 75 13.85 -13.48 -7.82
N ASP A 76 13.72 -12.62 -8.84
CA ASP A 76 13.11 -12.92 -10.14
C ASP A 76 11.64 -13.35 -10.04
N LEU A 77 10.91 -12.83 -9.04
CA LEU A 77 9.49 -13.07 -8.86
C LEU A 77 8.62 -12.05 -9.63
N PRO A 78 7.40 -12.44 -10.03
CA PRO A 78 6.48 -11.53 -10.71
C PRO A 78 5.97 -10.44 -9.77
N VAL A 79 6.56 -9.26 -9.84
CA VAL A 79 6.31 -8.12 -8.95
C VAL A 79 4.83 -7.74 -8.89
N GLU A 80 4.16 -7.72 -10.04
CA GLU A 80 2.75 -7.33 -10.14
C GLU A 80 1.85 -8.25 -9.33
N LYS A 81 2.14 -9.56 -9.33
CA LYS A 81 1.39 -10.53 -8.52
C LYS A 81 1.62 -10.33 -7.03
N ILE A 82 2.87 -10.10 -6.64
CA ILE A 82 3.24 -9.84 -5.24
C ILE A 82 2.54 -8.57 -4.71
N LEU A 83 2.54 -7.50 -5.49
CA LEU A 83 1.90 -6.24 -5.09
C LEU A 83 0.37 -6.32 -5.13
N ALA A 84 -0.21 -7.07 -6.06
CA ALA A 84 -1.66 -7.29 -6.11
C ALA A 84 -2.18 -8.03 -4.87
N THR A 85 -1.48 -9.10 -4.46
CA THR A 85 -1.83 -9.85 -3.23
C THR A 85 -1.74 -8.97 -1.98
N LEU A 86 -0.76 -8.06 -1.91
CA LEU A 86 -0.66 -7.10 -0.81
C LEU A 86 -1.86 -6.16 -0.78
N SER A 87 -2.32 -5.66 -1.93
CA SER A 87 -3.47 -4.77 -2.02
C SER A 87 -4.76 -5.43 -1.54
N GLU A 88 -4.98 -6.69 -1.90
CA GLU A 88 -6.15 -7.48 -1.44
C GLU A 88 -6.12 -7.72 0.07
N SER A 89 -4.94 -8.01 0.64
CA SER A 89 -4.80 -8.24 2.09
C SER A 89 -4.92 -6.95 2.91
N THR A 90 -4.60 -5.80 2.33
CA THR A 90 -4.71 -4.49 3.00
C THR A 90 -6.13 -3.96 3.02
N GLU A 91 -6.96 -4.27 2.01
CA GLU A 91 -8.38 -3.89 1.99
C GLU A 91 -9.18 -4.55 3.12
N VAL A 92 -8.77 -5.72 3.60
CA VAL A 92 -9.42 -6.42 4.72
C VAL A 92 -9.11 -5.79 6.08
N LYS A 93 -8.01 -5.03 6.20
CA LYS A 93 -7.66 -4.25 7.41
C LYS A 93 -7.85 -2.75 7.19
N GLY A 94 -8.99 -2.38 6.59
CA GLY A 94 -9.36 -1.02 6.27
C GLY A 94 -8.94 0.00 7.30
N GLN A 95 -7.94 0.76 6.98
CA GLN A 95 -7.93 2.17 7.32
C GLN A 95 -7.70 2.93 6.01
N GLU A 96 -8.78 3.50 5.52
CA GLU A 96 -8.77 4.63 4.63
C GLU A 96 -7.95 5.76 5.28
N VAL A 97 -6.62 5.63 5.22
CA VAL A 97 -5.76 6.73 5.60
C VAL A 97 -5.73 7.70 4.43
N SER A 98 -6.76 8.58 4.44
CA SER A 98 -6.57 9.99 4.12
C SER A 98 -6.31 10.40 2.67
N LYS A 99 -7.07 9.88 1.69
CA LYS A 99 -7.39 10.69 0.51
C LYS A 99 -8.49 11.73 0.82
N GLN A 100 -9.29 11.49 1.83
CA GLN A 100 -10.46 12.31 2.19
C GLN A 100 -10.09 13.60 2.93
N LYS A 101 -9.00 13.61 3.69
CA LYS A 101 -8.63 14.81 4.46
C LYS A 101 -8.11 15.99 3.62
N ILE A 102 -7.52 15.73 2.46
CA ILE A 102 -6.99 16.81 1.60
C ILE A 102 -8.11 17.47 0.81
N THR A 103 -9.10 16.70 0.35
CA THR A 103 -10.25 17.24 -0.37
C THR A 103 -11.17 18.06 0.54
N ASP A 104 -11.35 17.66 1.79
CA ASP A 104 -12.22 18.38 2.74
C ASP A 104 -11.65 19.77 3.10
N HIS A 105 -10.35 19.89 3.26
CA HIS A 105 -9.70 21.19 3.48
C HIS A 105 -9.80 22.12 2.26
N LEU A 106 -9.66 21.59 1.06
CA LEU A 106 -9.79 22.39 -0.17
C LEU A 106 -11.24 22.83 -0.41
N VAL A 107 -12.21 21.99 -0.10
CA VAL A 107 -13.63 22.32 -0.19
C VAL A 107 -13.99 23.37 0.89
N ALA A 108 -13.53 23.19 2.12
CA ALA A 108 -13.74 24.17 3.19
C ALA A 108 -13.15 25.56 2.86
N LEU A 109 -11.94 25.61 2.30
CA LEU A 109 -11.32 26.87 1.85
C LEU A 109 -12.13 27.56 0.75
N LYS A 110 -12.68 26.81 -0.21
CA LYS A 110 -13.54 27.35 -1.26
C LYS A 110 -14.84 27.93 -0.68
N ILE A 111 -15.47 27.24 0.25
CA ILE A 111 -16.70 27.70 0.91
C ILE A 111 -16.44 28.99 1.67
N ILE A 112 -15.35 29.11 2.41
CA ILE A 112 -14.97 30.32 3.14
C ILE A 112 -14.72 31.47 2.17
N ALA A 113 -14.03 31.23 1.04
CA ALA A 113 -13.80 32.26 0.03
C ALA A 113 -15.09 32.76 -0.60
N TYR A 114 -16.04 31.89 -0.94
CA TYR A 114 -17.34 32.30 -1.48
C TYR A 114 -18.19 33.06 -0.44
N ALA A 115 -18.17 32.63 0.82
CA ALA A 115 -18.88 33.30 1.89
C ALA A 115 -18.37 34.73 2.10
N SER A 116 -17.05 34.95 2.04
CA SER A 116 -16.44 36.28 2.18
C SER A 116 -16.82 37.23 1.04
N VAL A 117 -16.88 36.72 -0.19
CA VAL A 117 -17.30 37.53 -1.37
C VAL A 117 -18.78 37.94 -1.24
N LEU A 118 -19.65 37.03 -0.82
CA LEU A 118 -21.07 37.31 -0.62
C LEU A 118 -21.28 38.35 0.47
N LEU A 119 -20.56 38.28 1.58
CA LEU A 119 -20.63 39.26 2.66
C LEU A 119 -20.16 40.63 2.19
N PHE A 120 -19.10 40.69 1.39
CA PHE A 120 -18.58 41.92 0.81
C PHE A 120 -19.60 42.59 -0.15
N LEU A 121 -20.25 41.79 -1.01
CA LEU A 121 -21.30 42.28 -1.90
C LEU A 121 -22.52 42.78 -1.10
N ALA A 122 -22.91 42.10 -0.05
CA ALA A 122 -24.01 42.52 0.82
C ALA A 122 -23.74 43.87 1.50
N THR A 123 -22.50 44.12 1.93
CA THR A 123 -22.12 45.44 2.52
C THR A 123 -22.16 46.56 1.49
N ILE A 124 -21.73 46.30 0.25
CA ILE A 124 -21.80 47.31 -0.83
C ILE A 124 -23.26 47.65 -1.16
N VAL A 125 -24.14 46.63 -1.28
CA VAL A 125 -25.56 46.84 -1.56
C VAL A 125 -26.23 47.60 -0.41
N GLY A 126 -25.94 47.24 0.85
CA GLY A 126 -26.46 47.95 2.02
C GLY A 126 -26.03 49.42 2.06
N MET A 127 -24.76 49.69 1.75
CA MET A 127 -24.25 51.04 1.67
C MET A 127 -24.89 51.83 0.53
N TYR A 128 -25.16 51.20 -0.61
CA TYR A 128 -25.84 51.85 -1.75
C TYR A 128 -27.30 52.24 -1.41
N ILE A 129 -28.02 51.33 -0.75
CA ILE A 129 -29.42 51.59 -0.32
C ILE A 129 -29.48 52.67 0.76
N SER A 130 -28.51 52.72 1.67
CA SER A 130 -28.46 53.74 2.72
C SER A 130 -28.09 55.15 2.22
N HIS A 131 -27.44 55.23 1.05
CA HIS A 131 -27.00 56.51 0.48
C HIS A 131 -28.01 57.11 -0.51
N ASN A 132 -28.99 56.32 -0.96
CA ASN A 132 -30.02 56.75 -1.92
C ASN A 132 -31.36 57.01 -1.20
#